data_e3c43628b9cf0445b6dbdf5913ed7b35
#
_entry.id   e3c43628b9cf0445b6dbdf5913ed7b35
#
_cell.length_a   1.000
_cell.length_b   1.000
_cell.length_c   1.000
_cell.angle_alpha   90.00
_cell.angle_beta   90.00
_cell.angle_gamma   90.00
#
_symmetry.space_group_name_H-M   'P 1'
#
loop_
_entity.id
_entity.type
_entity.pdbx_description
1 polymer ?
#
loop_
_entity_poly.entity_id
_entity_poly.type
_entity_poly.pdbx_seq_one_letter_code
_entity_poly.pdbx_strand_id
1 'polypeptide(L)'
;MEASPHRPHADLHSALRLRVENLAVARGGRPVLAGVTFTLAGGEALVVTGRNGVGKSTLLRSIAGLLPHTAGLVAIEGAAPEAELPQKAHYLAHADGMKAALTVEENLSFWAGYLAREPDARSRTASEALAVVGLSHALRAPFGALSAGQKRRAALARLLVAFRPLWLLDEPMTALDRGSREKFAAVMRDHCARGGLIVAATHEPLGLEEAGELALGATK
;
A
#
# COMPACT_ATOMS: atom_id res chain seq x y z
N MET A 1 -39.94 19.42 23.91
CA MET A 1 -38.74 19.79 23.13
C MET A 1 -37.60 18.90 23.63
N GLU A 2 -37.60 17.64 23.14
CA GLU A 2 -36.66 16.59 23.56
C GLU A 2 -35.41 16.67 22.68
N ALA A 3 -34.27 16.80 23.36
CA ALA A 3 -32.96 16.77 22.71
C ALA A 3 -32.64 15.33 22.28
N SER A 4 -32.46 15.12 20.98
CA SER A 4 -31.91 13.87 20.43
C SER A 4 -30.53 13.58 21.02
N PRO A 5 -30.27 12.35 21.47
CA PRO A 5 -28.96 11.99 21.96
C PRO A 5 -27.94 11.98 20.78
N HIS A 6 -26.91 12.78 20.98
CA HIS A 6 -25.71 12.79 20.15
C HIS A 6 -25.14 11.35 20.10
N ARG A 7 -25.23 10.67 18.96
CA ARG A 7 -24.55 9.38 18.74
C ARG A 7 -23.04 9.67 18.75
N PRO A 8 -22.25 9.03 19.63
CA PRO A 8 -20.81 9.13 19.54
C PRO A 8 -20.38 8.58 18.18
N HIS A 9 -19.41 9.24 17.54
CA HIS A 9 -18.69 8.70 16.38
C HIS A 9 -18.08 7.36 16.80
N ALA A 10 -18.78 6.27 16.50
CA ALA A 10 -18.25 4.92 16.68
C ALA A 10 -16.97 4.80 15.86
N ASP A 11 -15.91 4.35 16.51
CA ASP A 11 -14.57 4.20 16.01
C ASP A 11 -14.55 3.48 14.65
N LEU A 12 -14.50 4.23 13.57
CA LEU A 12 -14.29 3.73 12.21
C LEU A 12 -12.99 2.91 12.10
N HIS A 13 -12.06 3.10 13.04
CA HIS A 13 -10.79 2.38 13.12
C HIS A 13 -10.94 0.90 13.51
N SER A 14 -11.98 0.53 14.27
CA SER A 14 -12.19 -0.86 14.71
C SER A 14 -12.88 -1.75 13.66
N ALA A 15 -13.43 -1.16 12.60
CA ALA A 15 -14.19 -1.88 11.58
C ALA A 15 -13.32 -2.36 10.40
N LEU A 16 -12.20 -1.69 10.09
CA LEU A 16 -11.35 -2.05 8.95
C LEU A 16 -10.51 -3.28 9.28
N ARG A 17 -10.58 -4.29 8.42
CA ARG A 17 -9.83 -5.55 8.60
C ARG A 17 -9.49 -6.18 7.25
N LEU A 18 -8.23 -6.57 7.08
CA LEU A 18 -7.82 -7.48 6.01
C LEU A 18 -7.84 -8.91 6.56
N ARG A 19 -8.58 -9.79 5.89
CA ARG A 19 -8.63 -11.22 6.20
C ARG A 19 -8.12 -12.02 5.00
N VAL A 20 -7.11 -12.83 5.23
CA VAL A 20 -6.54 -13.77 4.26
C VAL A 20 -6.64 -15.15 4.87
N GLU A 21 -7.35 -16.08 4.21
CA GLU A 21 -7.62 -17.43 4.72
C GLU A 21 -7.24 -18.48 3.69
N ASN A 22 -6.37 -19.39 4.07
CA ASN A 22 -5.94 -20.55 3.28
C ASN A 22 -5.57 -20.19 1.84
N LEU A 23 -4.98 -19.00 1.64
CA LEU A 23 -4.66 -18.51 0.32
C LEU A 23 -3.63 -19.41 -0.35
N ALA A 24 -3.98 -19.93 -1.53
CA ALA A 24 -3.09 -20.71 -2.38
C ALA A 24 -3.00 -20.08 -3.77
N VAL A 25 -1.80 -20.04 -4.32
CA VAL A 25 -1.53 -19.48 -5.65
C VAL A 25 -0.60 -20.40 -6.41
N ALA A 26 -0.96 -20.72 -7.66
CA ALA A 26 -0.11 -21.46 -8.60
C ALA A 26 0.26 -20.59 -9.81
N ARG A 27 1.45 -20.80 -10.36
CA ARG A 27 1.92 -20.18 -11.60
C ARG A 27 2.47 -21.24 -12.54
N GLY A 28 1.93 -21.30 -13.76
CA GLY A 28 2.33 -22.32 -14.72
C GLY A 28 2.15 -23.76 -14.18
N GLY A 29 1.09 -24.01 -13.42
CA GLY A 29 0.81 -25.30 -12.82
C GLY A 29 1.66 -25.64 -11.57
N ARG A 30 2.57 -24.78 -11.16
CA ARG A 30 3.43 -25.00 -9.97
C ARG A 30 2.89 -24.19 -8.80
N PRO A 31 2.71 -24.80 -7.59
CA PRO A 31 2.30 -24.08 -6.39
C PRO A 31 3.42 -23.09 -5.99
N VAL A 32 3.04 -21.85 -5.72
CA VAL A 32 3.92 -20.76 -5.24
C VAL A 32 3.57 -20.42 -3.80
N LEU A 33 2.29 -20.39 -3.46
CA LEU A 33 1.78 -20.19 -2.11
C LEU A 33 0.81 -21.30 -1.77
N ALA A 34 0.82 -21.77 -0.52
CA ALA A 34 -0.07 -22.79 -0.04
C ALA A 34 -0.51 -22.48 1.40
N GLY A 35 -1.81 -22.29 1.61
CA GLY A 35 -2.43 -22.18 2.93
C GLY A 35 -2.04 -20.92 3.72
N VAL A 36 -1.71 -19.81 3.06
CA VAL A 36 -1.37 -18.57 3.77
C VAL A 36 -2.60 -18.01 4.48
N THR A 37 -2.50 -17.82 5.78
CA THR A 37 -3.59 -17.34 6.62
C THR A 37 -3.07 -16.28 7.58
N PHE A 38 -3.70 -15.11 7.60
CA PHE A 38 -3.48 -14.05 8.58
C PHE A 38 -4.64 -13.06 8.58
N THR A 39 -4.71 -12.27 9.65
CA THR A 39 -5.66 -11.16 9.77
C THR A 39 -4.88 -9.93 10.21
N LEU A 40 -5.27 -8.76 9.70
CA LEU A 40 -4.68 -7.47 10.03
C LEU A 40 -5.82 -6.49 10.33
N ALA A 41 -5.80 -5.86 11.49
CA ALA A 41 -6.80 -4.88 11.90
C ALA A 41 -6.39 -3.46 11.48
N GLY A 42 -7.35 -2.55 11.39
CA GLY A 42 -7.09 -1.14 11.07
C GLY A 42 -6.04 -0.54 12.00
N GLY A 43 -5.05 0.13 11.42
CA GLY A 43 -3.91 0.68 12.15
C GLY A 43 -2.67 -0.21 12.19
N GLU A 44 -2.79 -1.48 11.77
CA GLU A 44 -1.68 -2.43 11.85
C GLU A 44 -0.87 -2.51 10.55
N ALA A 45 0.37 -2.95 10.71
CA ALA A 45 1.29 -3.26 9.62
C ALA A 45 1.81 -4.71 9.74
N LEU A 46 2.01 -5.38 8.59
CA LEU A 46 2.57 -6.72 8.49
C LEU A 46 3.77 -6.71 7.55
N VAL A 47 4.91 -7.17 8.03
CA VAL A 47 6.11 -7.39 7.22
C VAL A 47 6.15 -8.84 6.75
N VAL A 48 6.22 -9.02 5.45
CA VAL A 48 6.35 -10.35 4.82
C VAL A 48 7.81 -10.60 4.53
N THR A 49 8.40 -11.54 5.25
CA THR A 49 9.80 -11.95 5.13
C THR A 49 9.95 -13.30 4.40
N GLY A 50 11.17 -13.68 4.06
CA GLY A 50 11.49 -14.94 3.40
C GLY A 50 12.43 -14.77 2.22
N ARG A 51 13.03 -15.87 1.75
CA ARG A 51 14.03 -15.88 0.66
C ARG A 51 13.50 -15.24 -0.63
N ASN A 52 14.42 -14.76 -1.48
CA ASN A 52 14.04 -14.29 -2.80
C ASN A 52 13.40 -15.43 -3.62
N GLY A 53 12.31 -15.12 -4.34
CA GLY A 53 11.56 -16.10 -5.11
C GLY A 53 10.54 -16.94 -4.32
N VAL A 54 10.46 -16.81 -2.98
CA VAL A 54 9.53 -17.60 -2.14
C VAL A 54 8.05 -17.27 -2.33
N GLY A 55 7.74 -16.18 -3.04
CA GLY A 55 6.35 -15.80 -3.32
C GLY A 55 5.88 -14.51 -2.67
N LYS A 56 6.76 -13.69 -2.04
CA LYS A 56 6.37 -12.42 -1.40
C LYS A 56 5.57 -11.49 -2.32
N SER A 57 6.12 -11.17 -3.50
CA SER A 57 5.41 -10.33 -4.49
C SER A 57 4.16 -11.02 -5.06
N THR A 58 4.14 -12.37 -5.10
CA THR A 58 2.97 -13.15 -5.50
C THR A 58 1.84 -12.98 -4.48
N LEU A 59 2.17 -13.02 -3.19
CA LEU A 59 1.22 -12.76 -2.10
C LEU A 59 0.62 -11.36 -2.22
N LEU A 60 1.46 -10.33 -2.33
CA LEU A 60 0.98 -8.94 -2.47
C LEU A 60 0.07 -8.76 -3.68
N ARG A 61 0.44 -9.32 -4.85
CA ARG A 61 -0.37 -9.22 -6.08
C ARG A 61 -1.69 -9.97 -5.95
N SER A 62 -1.72 -11.11 -5.27
CA SER A 62 -2.95 -11.86 -5.05
C SER A 62 -3.89 -11.09 -4.11
N ILE A 63 -3.36 -10.49 -3.02
CA ILE A 63 -4.14 -9.62 -2.13
C ILE A 63 -4.65 -8.37 -2.88
N ALA A 64 -3.86 -7.82 -3.80
CA ALA A 64 -4.26 -6.68 -4.64
C ALA A 64 -5.35 -7.03 -5.67
N GLY A 65 -5.72 -8.31 -5.82
CA GLY A 65 -6.62 -8.76 -6.88
C GLY A 65 -6.00 -8.72 -8.29
N LEU A 66 -4.67 -8.53 -8.39
CA LEU A 66 -3.93 -8.48 -9.65
C LEU A 66 -3.47 -9.87 -10.14
N LEU A 67 -3.57 -10.86 -9.28
CA LEU A 67 -3.24 -12.24 -9.58
C LEU A 67 -4.31 -13.16 -8.98
N PRO A 68 -4.97 -14.01 -9.78
CA PRO A 68 -5.96 -14.93 -9.27
C PRO A 68 -5.32 -15.96 -8.32
N HIS A 69 -6.02 -16.29 -7.25
CA HIS A 69 -5.67 -17.39 -6.35
C HIS A 69 -6.41 -18.67 -6.75
N THR A 70 -5.82 -19.80 -6.43
CA THR A 70 -6.38 -21.13 -6.76
C THR A 70 -7.27 -21.67 -5.66
N ALA A 71 -7.09 -21.18 -4.42
CA ALA A 71 -7.92 -21.49 -3.27
C ALA A 71 -7.78 -20.41 -2.19
N GLY A 72 -8.71 -20.39 -1.25
CA GLY A 72 -8.72 -19.46 -0.12
C GLY A 72 -9.58 -18.24 -0.34
N LEU A 73 -9.49 -17.30 0.59
CA LEU A 73 -10.26 -16.05 0.61
C LEU A 73 -9.34 -14.86 0.91
N VAL A 74 -9.58 -13.75 0.22
CA VAL A 74 -9.03 -12.43 0.56
C VAL A 74 -10.20 -11.46 0.66
N ALA A 75 -10.38 -10.84 1.83
CA ALA A 75 -11.46 -9.89 2.06
C ALA A 75 -10.94 -8.65 2.83
N ILE A 76 -11.46 -7.48 2.48
CA ILE A 76 -11.28 -6.24 3.24
C ILE A 76 -12.66 -5.86 3.78
N GLU A 77 -12.85 -6.07 5.07
CA GLU A 77 -14.06 -5.75 5.82
C GLU A 77 -13.99 -4.32 6.34
N GLY A 78 -15.13 -3.66 6.54
CA GLY A 78 -15.19 -2.29 7.05
C GLY A 78 -14.81 -1.18 6.06
N ALA A 79 -14.39 -1.53 4.84
CA ALA A 79 -14.27 -0.58 3.73
C ALA A 79 -15.58 -0.55 2.91
N ALA A 80 -15.73 0.46 2.02
CA ALA A 80 -16.91 0.60 1.16
C ALA A 80 -17.34 -0.76 0.56
N PRO A 81 -18.53 -1.28 0.87
CA PRO A 81 -18.90 -2.66 0.56
C PRO A 81 -18.95 -2.92 -0.96
N GLU A 82 -19.30 -1.91 -1.74
CA GLU A 82 -19.45 -2.00 -3.21
C GLU A 82 -18.12 -1.94 -3.98
N ALA A 83 -17.00 -1.64 -3.29
CA ALA A 83 -15.71 -1.56 -3.94
C ALA A 83 -15.03 -2.93 -4.00
N GLU A 84 -14.46 -3.28 -5.16
CA GLU A 84 -13.63 -4.47 -5.34
C GLU A 84 -12.25 -4.31 -4.67
N LEU A 85 -11.55 -5.42 -4.42
CA LEU A 85 -10.20 -5.43 -3.81
C LEU A 85 -9.20 -4.45 -4.48
N PRO A 86 -9.10 -4.41 -5.83
CA PRO A 86 -8.18 -3.48 -6.50
C PRO A 86 -8.50 -2.01 -6.23
N GLN A 87 -9.73 -1.69 -5.86
CA GLN A 87 -10.18 -0.33 -5.57
C GLN A 87 -9.94 0.08 -4.11
N LYS A 88 -9.72 -0.88 -3.24
CA LYS A 88 -9.44 -0.68 -1.81
C LYS A 88 -7.94 -0.67 -1.48
N ALA A 89 -7.09 -1.07 -2.42
CA ALA A 89 -5.67 -1.25 -2.18
C ALA A 89 -4.80 -0.42 -3.14
N HIS A 90 -3.72 0.15 -2.62
CA HIS A 90 -2.57 0.50 -3.43
C HIS A 90 -1.62 -0.69 -3.54
N TYR A 91 -1.11 -0.95 -4.73
CA TYR A 91 0.03 -1.83 -4.93
C TYR A 91 1.21 -1.01 -5.46
N LEU A 92 2.27 -0.95 -4.66
CA LEU A 92 3.57 -0.37 -5.03
C LEU A 92 4.52 -1.51 -5.36
N ALA A 93 4.72 -1.73 -6.64
CA ALA A 93 5.65 -2.73 -7.15
C ALA A 93 7.11 -2.24 -7.09
N HIS A 94 8.04 -3.11 -7.47
CA HIS A 94 9.42 -2.72 -7.74
C HIS A 94 9.51 -1.70 -8.91
N ALA A 95 8.67 -1.85 -9.94
CA ALA A 95 8.51 -0.86 -10.99
C ALA A 95 7.62 0.31 -10.53
N ASP A 96 8.04 1.53 -10.81
CA ASP A 96 7.42 2.74 -10.29
C ASP A 96 6.00 3.02 -10.83
N GLY A 97 5.65 2.44 -11.99
CA GLY A 97 4.34 2.64 -12.61
C GLY A 97 4.13 4.06 -13.14
N MET A 98 5.22 4.72 -13.55
CA MET A 98 5.24 6.08 -14.08
C MET A 98 5.73 6.09 -15.53
N LYS A 99 5.21 7.02 -16.34
CA LYS A 99 5.64 7.21 -17.73
C LYS A 99 6.82 8.18 -17.78
N ALA A 100 7.94 7.75 -18.36
CA ALA A 100 9.19 8.53 -18.43
C ALA A 100 9.05 9.86 -19.17
N ALA A 101 8.21 9.91 -20.21
CA ALA A 101 8.00 11.07 -21.05
C ALA A 101 7.12 12.15 -20.40
N LEU A 102 6.32 11.79 -19.40
CA LEU A 102 5.46 12.74 -18.68
C LEU A 102 6.22 13.38 -17.52
N THR A 103 5.82 14.60 -17.16
CA THR A 103 6.26 15.23 -15.91
C THR A 103 5.80 14.44 -14.70
N VAL A 104 6.40 14.69 -13.55
CA VAL A 104 5.96 14.08 -12.28
C VAL A 104 4.54 14.49 -11.94
N GLU A 105 4.19 15.76 -12.17
CA GLU A 105 2.84 16.28 -11.97
C GLU A 105 1.80 15.57 -12.84
N GLU A 106 2.06 15.41 -14.14
CA GLU A 106 1.17 14.70 -15.06
C GLU A 106 0.98 13.24 -14.67
N ASN A 107 2.06 12.55 -14.27
CA ASN A 107 1.99 11.19 -13.77
C ASN A 107 1.11 11.08 -12.51
N LEU A 108 1.32 11.95 -11.53
CA LEU A 108 0.56 11.93 -10.27
C LEU A 108 -0.90 12.32 -10.48
N SER A 109 -1.17 13.30 -11.37
CA SER A 109 -2.54 13.70 -11.74
C SER A 109 -3.28 12.59 -12.47
N PHE A 110 -2.59 11.87 -13.37
CA PHE A 110 -3.14 10.67 -13.99
C PHE A 110 -3.55 9.62 -12.95
N TRP A 111 -2.65 9.32 -12.01
CA TRP A 111 -2.94 8.35 -10.96
C TRP A 111 -4.05 8.83 -10.02
N ALA A 112 -4.09 10.12 -9.68
CA ALA A 112 -5.19 10.69 -8.89
C ALA A 112 -6.54 10.44 -9.58
N GLY A 113 -6.67 10.80 -10.87
CA GLY A 113 -7.90 10.61 -11.62
C GLY A 113 -8.26 9.14 -11.84
N TYR A 114 -7.27 8.27 -12.09
CA TYR A 114 -7.49 6.84 -12.30
C TYR A 114 -7.89 6.09 -11.02
N LEU A 115 -7.31 6.48 -9.88
CA LEU A 115 -7.51 5.77 -8.60
C LEU A 115 -8.67 6.34 -7.79
N ALA A 116 -8.97 7.63 -7.89
CA ALA A 116 -10.07 8.25 -7.17
C ALA A 116 -11.42 7.83 -7.78
N ARG A 117 -12.31 7.30 -6.98
CA ARG A 117 -13.73 7.10 -7.36
C ARG A 117 -14.56 8.33 -7.01
N GLU A 118 -14.27 8.91 -5.84
CA GLU A 118 -14.89 10.12 -5.32
C GLU A 118 -13.84 10.99 -4.63
N PRO A 119 -14.07 12.29 -4.50
CA PRO A 119 -13.22 13.16 -3.71
C PRO A 119 -13.10 12.65 -2.26
N ASP A 120 -11.88 12.46 -1.78
CA ASP A 120 -11.62 12.08 -0.39
C ASP A 120 -10.65 13.10 0.22
N ALA A 121 -11.03 13.69 1.35
CA ALA A 121 -10.25 14.71 2.04
C ALA A 121 -8.87 14.21 2.53
N ARG A 122 -8.65 12.89 2.55
CA ARG A 122 -7.37 12.26 2.84
C ARG A 122 -6.42 12.20 1.65
N SER A 123 -6.95 12.41 0.43
CA SER A 123 -6.15 12.50 -0.80
C SER A 123 -5.44 13.85 -0.88
N ARG A 124 -4.26 13.85 -1.47
CA ARG A 124 -3.41 15.04 -1.62
C ARG A 124 -3.30 15.43 -3.10
N THR A 125 -3.13 16.70 -3.38
CA THR A 125 -2.69 17.15 -4.70
C THR A 125 -1.29 16.62 -5.02
N ALA A 126 -0.91 16.61 -6.29
CA ALA A 126 0.45 16.21 -6.72
C ALA A 126 1.53 17.04 -6.00
N SER A 127 1.32 18.34 -5.87
CA SER A 127 2.25 19.25 -5.18
C SER A 127 2.43 18.90 -3.70
N GLU A 128 1.32 18.69 -2.98
CA GLU A 128 1.34 18.32 -1.55
C GLU A 128 1.98 16.94 -1.34
N ALA A 129 1.65 15.97 -2.20
CA ALA A 129 2.24 14.63 -2.13
C ALA A 129 3.76 14.67 -2.33
N LEU A 130 4.25 15.48 -3.29
CA LEU A 130 5.68 15.66 -3.53
C LEU A 130 6.38 16.40 -2.37
N ALA A 131 5.71 17.36 -1.74
CA ALA A 131 6.26 18.03 -0.56
C ALA A 131 6.51 17.04 0.58
N VAL A 132 5.58 16.13 0.84
CA VAL A 132 5.68 15.09 1.87
C VAL A 132 6.91 14.21 1.64
N VAL A 133 7.18 13.79 0.41
CA VAL A 133 8.33 12.94 0.08
C VAL A 133 9.62 13.72 -0.19
N GLY A 134 9.60 15.06 0.01
CA GLY A 134 10.78 15.94 -0.19
C GLY A 134 11.21 16.06 -1.65
N LEU A 135 10.25 16.14 -2.58
CA LEU A 135 10.50 16.19 -4.02
C LEU A 135 9.76 17.36 -4.72
N SER A 136 9.40 18.43 -3.99
CA SER A 136 8.64 19.58 -4.53
C SER A 136 9.31 20.22 -5.74
N HIS A 137 10.65 20.28 -5.78
CA HIS A 137 11.43 20.88 -6.87
C HIS A 137 11.27 20.14 -8.20
N ALA A 138 10.84 18.88 -8.19
CA ALA A 138 10.74 18.04 -9.37
C ALA A 138 9.34 17.98 -10.00
N LEU A 139 8.38 18.76 -9.50
CA LEU A 139 6.97 18.73 -9.94
C LEU A 139 6.84 18.74 -11.47
N ARG A 140 7.54 19.65 -12.14
CA ARG A 140 7.49 19.86 -13.60
C ARG A 140 8.61 19.14 -14.36
N ALA A 141 9.49 18.42 -13.68
CA ALA A 141 10.55 17.67 -14.34
C ALA A 141 9.97 16.43 -15.03
N PRO A 142 10.47 16.05 -16.23
CA PRO A 142 10.15 14.76 -16.83
C PRO A 142 10.58 13.64 -15.90
N PHE A 143 9.69 12.65 -15.67
CA PHE A 143 9.99 11.54 -14.77
C PHE A 143 11.24 10.76 -15.20
N GLY A 144 11.47 10.64 -16.51
CA GLY A 144 12.64 9.98 -17.07
C GLY A 144 13.98 10.61 -16.67
N ALA A 145 14.00 11.94 -16.42
CA ALA A 145 15.21 12.69 -16.05
C ALA A 145 15.59 12.56 -14.56
N LEU A 146 14.74 11.98 -13.73
CA LEU A 146 14.97 11.82 -12.30
C LEU A 146 16.01 10.75 -12.00
N SER A 147 16.79 10.93 -10.92
CA SER A 147 17.62 9.87 -10.35
C SER A 147 16.76 8.70 -9.83
N ALA A 148 17.37 7.54 -9.60
CA ALA A 148 16.66 6.36 -9.07
C ALA A 148 15.95 6.65 -7.74
N GLY A 149 16.61 7.35 -6.81
CA GLY A 149 16.00 7.75 -5.53
C GLY A 149 14.88 8.78 -5.69
N GLN A 150 14.99 9.71 -6.63
CA GLN A 150 13.91 10.65 -6.95
C GLN A 150 12.72 9.92 -7.60
N LYS A 151 12.96 8.98 -8.52
CA LYS A 151 11.91 8.13 -9.11
C LYS A 151 11.17 7.35 -8.05
N ARG A 152 11.91 6.73 -7.11
CA ARG A 152 11.29 5.99 -6.02
C ARG A 152 10.43 6.90 -5.14
N ARG A 153 10.91 8.10 -4.77
CA ARG A 153 10.11 9.08 -4.01
C ARG A 153 8.86 9.52 -4.76
N ALA A 154 8.94 9.76 -6.06
CA ALA A 154 7.76 10.08 -6.86
C ALA A 154 6.74 8.92 -6.90
N ALA A 155 7.22 7.67 -6.99
CA ALA A 155 6.36 6.48 -6.89
C ALA A 155 5.68 6.35 -5.52
N LEU A 156 6.38 6.72 -4.42
CA LEU A 156 5.80 6.79 -3.09
C LEU A 156 4.73 7.88 -2.97
N ALA A 157 4.94 9.05 -3.61
CA ALA A 157 3.95 10.13 -3.65
C ALA A 157 2.62 9.68 -4.27
N ARG A 158 2.62 8.68 -5.17
CA ARG A 158 1.40 8.09 -5.75
C ARG A 158 0.46 7.51 -4.71
N LEU A 159 0.96 7.01 -3.58
CA LEU A 159 0.14 6.49 -2.49
C LEU A 159 -0.70 7.57 -1.82
N LEU A 160 -0.32 8.83 -1.98
CA LEU A 160 -0.91 9.98 -1.31
C LEU A 160 -1.94 10.73 -2.16
N VAL A 161 -1.90 10.60 -3.50
CA VAL A 161 -2.79 11.36 -4.40
C VAL A 161 -4.21 10.79 -4.48
N ALA A 162 -4.42 9.57 -4.01
CA ALA A 162 -5.74 8.98 -3.84
C ALA A 162 -5.74 8.13 -2.57
N PHE A 163 -6.67 8.37 -1.66
CA PHE A 163 -6.74 7.57 -0.45
C PHE A 163 -7.23 6.15 -0.76
N ARG A 164 -6.52 5.16 -0.23
CA ARG A 164 -6.91 3.76 -0.19
C ARG A 164 -6.53 3.15 1.15
N PRO A 165 -7.42 2.40 1.80
CA PRO A 165 -7.19 1.92 3.15
C PRO A 165 -6.05 0.89 3.26
N LEU A 166 -5.78 0.10 2.22
CA LEU A 166 -4.73 -0.92 2.22
C LEU A 166 -3.55 -0.51 1.34
N TRP A 167 -2.34 -0.54 1.90
CA TRP A 167 -1.10 -0.40 1.17
C TRP A 167 -0.36 -1.73 1.08
N LEU A 168 -0.09 -2.18 -0.13
CA LEU A 168 0.68 -3.37 -0.48
C LEU A 168 2.00 -2.91 -1.09
N LEU A 169 3.11 -3.07 -0.36
CA LEU A 169 4.39 -2.45 -0.67
C LEU A 169 5.44 -3.52 -0.95
N ASP A 170 5.98 -3.54 -2.17
CA ASP A 170 7.03 -4.49 -2.58
C ASP A 170 8.39 -3.76 -2.59
N GLU A 171 9.27 -4.09 -1.63
CA GLU A 171 10.56 -3.48 -1.37
C GLU A 171 10.51 -1.93 -1.35
N PRO A 172 9.68 -1.30 -0.48
CA PRO A 172 9.41 0.14 -0.56
C PRO A 172 10.64 1.01 -0.26
N MET A 173 11.58 0.52 0.53
CA MET A 173 12.76 1.27 0.99
C MET A 173 13.94 1.24 0.00
N THR A 174 13.87 0.43 -1.05
CA THR A 174 14.93 0.31 -2.06
C THR A 174 15.21 1.65 -2.73
N ALA A 175 16.48 1.96 -2.97
CA ALA A 175 16.99 3.18 -3.58
C ALA A 175 16.72 4.48 -2.79
N LEU A 176 16.22 4.42 -1.56
CA LEU A 176 16.05 5.58 -0.69
C LEU A 176 17.28 5.79 0.18
N ASP A 177 17.73 7.04 0.28
CA ASP A 177 18.68 7.47 1.30
C ASP A 177 18.02 7.48 2.69
N ARG A 178 18.85 7.62 3.74
CA ARG A 178 18.40 7.59 5.14
C ARG A 178 17.30 8.62 5.41
N GLY A 179 17.47 9.86 4.97
CA GLY A 179 16.48 10.91 5.21
C GLY A 179 15.15 10.66 4.51
N SER A 180 15.18 10.06 3.29
CA SER A 180 13.97 9.66 2.56
C SER A 180 13.28 8.47 3.21
N ARG A 181 14.03 7.51 3.77
CA ARG A 181 13.48 6.39 4.55
C ARG A 181 12.77 6.87 5.82
N GLU A 182 13.36 7.80 6.57
CA GLU A 182 12.77 8.40 7.77
C GLU A 182 11.46 9.13 7.45
N LYS A 183 11.43 9.92 6.36
CA LYS A 183 10.21 10.59 5.89
C LYS A 183 9.12 9.57 5.49
N PHE A 184 9.48 8.53 4.74
CA PHE A 184 8.50 7.55 4.32
C PHE A 184 8.00 6.70 5.50
N ALA A 185 8.85 6.38 6.47
CA ALA A 185 8.41 5.75 7.72
C ALA A 185 7.38 6.61 8.47
N ALA A 186 7.58 7.93 8.52
CA ALA A 186 6.59 8.85 9.11
C ALA A 186 5.26 8.84 8.35
N VAL A 187 5.30 8.77 7.01
CA VAL A 187 4.10 8.66 6.17
C VAL A 187 3.35 7.35 6.42
N MET A 188 4.06 6.24 6.56
CA MET A 188 3.46 4.94 6.89
C MET A 188 2.83 4.94 8.28
N ARG A 189 3.50 5.52 9.29
CA ARG A 189 2.94 5.68 10.64
C ARG A 189 1.66 6.53 10.62
N ASP A 190 1.63 7.64 9.88
CA ASP A 190 0.42 8.48 9.74
C ASP A 190 -0.71 7.70 9.09
N HIS A 191 -0.42 6.88 8.07
CA HIS A 191 -1.43 6.02 7.44
C HIS A 191 -2.01 5.00 8.43
N CYS A 192 -1.18 4.32 9.20
CA CYS A 192 -1.63 3.40 10.25
C CYS A 192 -2.40 4.13 11.36
N ALA A 193 -1.91 5.28 11.83
CA ALA A 193 -2.58 6.07 12.87
C ALA A 193 -4.00 6.54 12.47
N ARG A 194 -4.25 6.65 11.16
CA ARG A 194 -5.58 6.94 10.60
C ARG A 194 -6.41 5.68 10.29
N GLY A 195 -6.00 4.52 10.82
CA GLY A 195 -6.69 3.25 10.66
C GLY A 195 -6.39 2.53 9.34
N GLY A 196 -5.40 2.98 8.56
CA GLY A 196 -4.95 2.28 7.36
C GLY A 196 -4.23 0.97 7.67
N LEU A 197 -4.09 0.12 6.67
CA LEU A 197 -3.45 -1.20 6.73
C LEU A 197 -2.23 -1.21 5.83
N ILE A 198 -1.12 -1.81 6.28
CA ILE A 198 0.08 -1.99 5.47
C ILE A 198 0.49 -3.46 5.46
N VAL A 199 0.69 -4.03 4.26
CA VAL A 199 1.40 -5.30 4.09
C VAL A 199 2.62 -5.03 3.21
N ALA A 200 3.81 -5.20 3.74
CA ALA A 200 5.05 -4.89 3.04
C ALA A 200 5.96 -6.12 2.92
N ALA A 201 6.38 -6.44 1.71
CA ALA A 201 7.42 -7.43 1.46
C ALA A 201 8.77 -6.72 1.43
N THR A 202 9.63 -6.99 2.39
CA THR A 202 10.95 -6.35 2.48
C THR A 202 11.91 -7.11 3.39
N HIS A 203 13.19 -6.89 3.18
CA HIS A 203 14.28 -7.29 4.07
C HIS A 203 14.83 -6.13 4.89
N GLU A 204 14.37 -4.90 4.60
CA GLU A 204 14.84 -3.69 5.26
C GLU A 204 13.86 -3.22 6.33
N PRO A 205 14.33 -2.63 7.45
CA PRO A 205 13.46 -2.07 8.46
C PRO A 205 12.56 -0.97 7.90
N LEU A 206 11.26 -1.05 8.20
CA LEU A 206 10.27 -0.05 7.76
C LEU A 206 10.19 1.17 8.69
N GLY A 207 10.77 1.09 9.89
CA GLY A 207 10.58 2.11 10.93
C GLY A 207 9.16 2.10 11.52
N LEU A 208 8.53 0.92 11.53
CA LEU A 208 7.25 0.62 12.17
C LEU A 208 7.54 -0.37 13.31
N GLU A 209 7.56 0.12 14.55
CA GLU A 209 8.03 -0.67 15.72
C GLU A 209 7.09 -1.82 16.09
N GLU A 210 5.80 -1.68 15.81
CA GLU A 210 4.75 -2.66 16.15
C GLU A 210 4.29 -3.52 14.95
N ALA A 211 5.06 -3.53 13.86
CA ALA A 211 4.68 -4.34 12.69
C ALA A 211 4.79 -5.83 13.01
N GLY A 212 3.71 -6.58 12.73
CA GLY A 212 3.74 -8.04 12.76
C GLY A 212 4.67 -8.62 11.69
N GLU A 213 5.05 -9.87 11.83
CA GLU A 213 5.89 -10.57 10.84
C GLU A 213 5.21 -11.83 10.31
N LEU A 214 5.26 -12.03 8.99
CA LEU A 214 4.85 -13.25 8.30
C LEU A 214 6.05 -13.82 7.52
N ALA A 215 6.65 -14.89 8.02
CA ALA A 215 7.74 -15.59 7.34
C ALA A 215 7.19 -16.56 6.28
N LEU A 216 7.42 -16.30 5.00
CA LEU A 216 7.07 -17.22 3.91
C LEU A 216 8.18 -18.26 3.70
N GLY A 217 7.75 -19.52 3.46
CA GLY A 217 8.68 -20.62 3.18
C GLY A 217 9.38 -21.19 4.43
N ALA A 218 9.01 -20.77 5.62
CA ALA A 218 9.37 -21.50 6.84
C ALA A 218 8.57 -22.82 6.85
N THR A 219 9.25 -23.91 6.60
CA THR A 219 8.69 -25.26 6.81
C THR A 219 8.41 -25.41 8.32
N LYS A 220 7.15 -25.67 8.70
CA LYS A 220 6.85 -26.14 10.03
C LYS A 220 7.38 -27.54 10.22
#